data_21caf642784c57fd7206496e65f2fdc4
#
_entry.id   21caf642784c57fd7206496e65f2fdc4
#
_cell.length_a   1.000
_cell.length_b   1.000
_cell.length_c   1.000
_cell.angle_alpha   90.00
_cell.angle_beta   90.00
_cell.angle_gamma   90.00
#
_symmetry.space_group_name_H-M   'P 1'
#
loop_
_entity.id
_entity.type
_entity.pdbx_description
1 polymer ?
#
loop_
_entity_poly.entity_id
_entity_poly.type
_entity_poly.pdbx_seq_one_letter_code
_entity_poly.pdbx_strand_id
1 'polypeptide(L)'
;MEDDKNIVQTESGQLFNDACTIIEQAQAAAYRAVNETLIKRNWLLGMRIRHEVLKNKRAEYGEQMIKSLASTLTNRYGEGFTKTNLYNYLGFYQTWPEIFHSPRGKSIDEEIENIFHSLRGKSENILQSLRAKSPIRLTWTHYRIILQEPSTEAREWYE
;
A
#
# COMPACT_ATOMS: atom_id res chain seq x y z
N MET A 1 16.38 -7.44 54.94
CA MET A 1 15.56 -6.23 54.71
C MET A 1 16.08 -5.35 53.58
N GLU A 2 17.37 -5.14 53.41
CA GLU A 2 17.94 -4.41 52.26
C GLU A 2 17.91 -5.22 50.97
N ASP A 3 18.16 -6.53 51.03
CA ASP A 3 18.10 -7.43 49.88
C ASP A 3 16.71 -7.55 49.28
N ASP A 4 15.64 -7.60 50.06
CA ASP A 4 14.26 -7.68 49.58
C ASP A 4 13.81 -6.41 48.84
N LYS A 5 14.25 -5.22 49.31
CA LYS A 5 13.95 -3.96 48.62
C LYS A 5 14.69 -3.84 47.27
N ASN A 6 15.89 -4.37 47.19
CA ASN A 6 16.67 -4.34 45.95
C ASN A 6 16.10 -5.30 44.90
N ILE A 7 15.62 -6.47 45.31
CA ILE A 7 14.96 -7.44 44.45
C ILE A 7 13.65 -6.84 43.89
N VAL A 8 12.79 -6.25 44.72
CA VAL A 8 11.51 -5.65 44.29
C VAL A 8 11.74 -4.46 43.37
N GLN A 9 12.78 -3.65 43.55
CA GLN A 9 13.11 -2.56 42.62
C GLN A 9 13.62 -3.08 41.28
N THR A 10 14.40 -4.16 41.27
CA THR A 10 14.89 -4.77 40.03
C THR A 10 13.78 -5.43 39.25
N GLU A 11 12.89 -6.17 39.91
CA GLU A 11 11.72 -6.80 39.30
C GLU A 11 10.74 -5.76 38.76
N SER A 12 10.49 -4.66 39.47
CA SER A 12 9.65 -3.55 39.01
C SER A 12 10.25 -2.85 37.78
N GLY A 13 11.58 -2.68 37.74
CA GLY A 13 12.27 -2.14 36.56
C GLY A 13 12.17 -3.05 35.33
N GLN A 14 12.29 -4.35 35.54
CA GLN A 14 12.15 -5.32 34.45
C GLN A 14 10.73 -5.37 33.92
N LEU A 15 9.73 -5.40 34.82
CA LEU A 15 8.31 -5.34 34.39
C LEU A 15 8.03 -4.08 33.59
N PHE A 16 8.55 -2.93 33.97
CA PHE A 16 8.38 -1.69 33.21
C PHE A 16 9.02 -1.79 31.82
N ASN A 17 10.24 -2.30 31.71
CA ASN A 17 10.93 -2.48 30.43
C ASN A 17 10.18 -3.46 29.51
N ASP A 18 9.67 -4.56 30.05
CA ASP A 18 8.87 -5.54 29.32
C ASP A 18 7.58 -4.91 28.81
N ALA A 19 6.90 -4.12 29.64
CA ALA A 19 5.69 -3.39 29.25
C ALA A 19 5.98 -2.38 28.12
N CYS A 20 7.06 -1.61 28.21
CA CYS A 20 7.49 -0.70 27.14
C CYS A 20 7.74 -1.46 25.84
N THR A 21 8.48 -2.57 25.90
CA THR A 21 8.78 -3.40 24.74
C THR A 21 7.51 -3.93 24.07
N ILE A 22 6.55 -4.42 24.85
CA ILE A 22 5.26 -4.91 24.34
C ILE A 22 4.50 -3.78 23.64
N ILE A 23 4.41 -2.61 24.26
CA ILE A 23 3.71 -1.45 23.71
C ILE A 23 4.34 -0.98 22.40
N GLU A 24 5.66 -0.82 22.38
CA GLU A 24 6.41 -0.35 21.20
C GLU A 24 6.30 -1.34 20.03
N GLN A 25 6.41 -2.63 20.31
CA GLN A 25 6.25 -3.66 19.27
C GLN A 25 4.81 -3.67 18.70
N ALA A 26 3.80 -3.53 19.56
CA ALA A 26 2.41 -3.45 19.13
C ALA A 26 2.14 -2.21 18.26
N GLN A 27 2.64 -1.04 18.66
CA GLN A 27 2.54 0.19 17.89
C GLN A 27 3.24 0.07 16.52
N ALA A 28 4.46 -0.45 16.50
CA ALA A 28 5.21 -0.66 15.26
C ALA A 28 4.51 -1.66 14.32
N ALA A 29 3.92 -2.72 14.86
CA ALA A 29 3.15 -3.69 14.07
C ALA A 29 1.89 -3.06 13.46
N ALA A 30 1.14 -2.28 14.25
CA ALA A 30 -0.03 -1.56 13.76
C ALA A 30 0.33 -0.56 12.66
N TYR A 31 1.41 0.20 12.83
CA TYR A 31 1.88 1.17 11.85
C TYR A 31 2.26 0.50 10.52
N ARG A 32 2.98 -0.63 10.57
CA ARG A 32 3.33 -1.40 9.38
C ARG A 32 2.10 -1.95 8.67
N ALA A 33 1.13 -2.48 9.40
CA ALA A 33 -0.11 -3.03 8.82
C ALA A 33 -0.92 -1.95 8.10
N VAL A 34 -1.06 -0.76 8.68
CA VAL A 34 -1.74 0.38 8.04
C VAL A 34 -1.00 0.82 6.78
N ASN A 35 0.31 0.98 6.84
CA ASN A 35 1.13 1.38 5.70
C ASN A 35 1.00 0.38 4.54
N GLU A 36 1.14 -0.91 4.81
CA GLU A 36 0.99 -1.96 3.81
C GLU A 36 -0.39 -1.94 3.15
N THR A 37 -1.44 -1.78 3.95
CA THR A 37 -2.82 -1.71 3.46
C THR A 37 -3.03 -0.51 2.54
N LEU A 38 -2.49 0.66 2.87
CA LEU A 38 -2.58 1.85 2.04
C LEU A 38 -1.85 1.68 0.70
N ILE A 39 -0.68 1.07 0.71
CA ILE A 39 0.11 0.82 -0.50
C ILE A 39 -0.62 -0.17 -1.42
N LYS A 40 -1.14 -1.27 -0.88
CA LYS A 40 -1.98 -2.23 -1.62
C LYS A 40 -3.20 -1.57 -2.25
N ARG A 41 -3.91 -0.74 -1.49
CA ARG A 41 -5.06 0.02 -1.99
C ARG A 41 -4.67 0.91 -3.17
N ASN A 42 -3.59 1.67 -3.04
CA ASN A 42 -3.15 2.61 -4.06
C ASN A 42 -2.72 1.88 -5.34
N TRP A 43 -2.02 0.77 -5.19
CA TRP A 43 -1.64 -0.09 -6.31
C TRP A 43 -2.88 -0.66 -7.04
N LEU A 44 -3.86 -1.19 -6.30
CA LEU A 44 -5.11 -1.71 -6.87
C LEU A 44 -5.91 -0.64 -7.62
N LEU A 45 -5.97 0.58 -7.07
CA LEU A 45 -6.63 1.70 -7.72
C LEU A 45 -5.90 2.07 -9.02
N GLY A 46 -4.58 2.14 -9.00
CA GLY A 46 -3.76 2.39 -10.19
C GLY A 46 -3.97 1.32 -11.26
N MET A 47 -3.95 0.05 -10.87
CA MET A 47 -4.23 -1.08 -11.74
C MET A 47 -5.61 -0.97 -12.38
N ARG A 48 -6.64 -0.72 -11.59
CA ARG A 48 -8.02 -0.63 -12.08
C ARG A 48 -8.21 0.55 -13.05
N ILE A 49 -7.62 1.71 -12.74
CA ILE A 49 -7.62 2.87 -13.62
C ILE A 49 -6.90 2.54 -14.93
N ARG A 50 -5.72 1.94 -14.87
CA ARG A 50 -4.96 1.57 -16.08
C ARG A 50 -5.75 0.66 -16.99
N HIS A 51 -6.40 -0.35 -16.45
CA HIS A 51 -7.24 -1.27 -17.22
C HIS A 51 -8.39 -0.57 -17.92
N GLU A 52 -9.05 0.37 -17.26
CA GLU A 52 -10.17 1.11 -17.86
C GLU A 52 -9.70 2.07 -18.95
N VAL A 53 -8.58 2.77 -18.71
CA VAL A 53 -7.99 3.68 -19.71
C VAL A 53 -7.53 2.93 -20.96
N LEU A 54 -6.98 1.72 -20.82
CA LEU A 54 -6.54 0.91 -21.96
C LEU A 54 -7.68 0.37 -22.81
N LYS A 55 -8.85 0.09 -22.24
CA LYS A 55 -10.04 -0.34 -23.00
C LYS A 55 -10.49 0.72 -24.00
N ASN A 56 -10.27 1.98 -23.68
CA ASN A 56 -10.65 3.11 -24.53
C ASN A 56 -9.37 3.79 -25.05
N LYS A 57 -9.04 3.52 -26.31
CA LYS A 57 -7.81 4.01 -26.97
C LYS A 57 -7.73 5.54 -27.16
N ARG A 58 -8.69 6.32 -26.64
CA ARG A 58 -8.72 7.79 -26.75
C ARG A 58 -8.19 8.45 -25.47
N ALA A 59 -7.10 9.20 -25.59
CA ALA A 59 -6.47 9.90 -24.48
C ALA A 59 -7.42 10.87 -23.75
N GLU A 60 -8.25 11.62 -24.49
CA GLU A 60 -9.24 12.53 -23.92
C GLU A 60 -10.27 11.82 -23.03
N TYR A 61 -10.70 10.63 -23.43
CA TYR A 61 -11.62 9.83 -22.62
C TYR A 61 -11.00 9.43 -21.29
N GLY A 62 -9.75 9.00 -21.32
CA GLY A 62 -9.01 8.63 -20.10
C GLY A 62 -8.88 9.77 -19.12
N GLU A 63 -8.55 10.98 -19.58
CA GLU A 63 -8.45 12.16 -18.74
C GLU A 63 -9.79 12.56 -18.12
N GLN A 64 -10.84 12.58 -18.92
CA GLN A 64 -12.17 12.92 -18.45
C GLN A 64 -12.71 11.92 -17.43
N MET A 65 -12.44 10.63 -17.66
CA MET A 65 -12.78 9.56 -16.72
C MET A 65 -12.06 9.73 -15.37
N ILE A 66 -10.77 10.00 -15.39
CA ILE A 66 -9.99 10.21 -14.14
C ILE A 66 -10.49 11.46 -13.43
N LYS A 67 -10.81 12.53 -14.14
CA LYS A 67 -11.37 13.76 -13.56
C LYS A 67 -12.72 13.51 -12.88
N SER A 68 -13.62 12.79 -13.54
CA SER A 68 -14.93 12.43 -13.00
C SER A 68 -14.80 11.51 -11.78
N LEU A 69 -13.95 10.50 -11.88
CA LEU A 69 -13.66 9.57 -10.77
C LEU A 69 -13.08 10.31 -9.55
N ALA A 70 -12.13 11.21 -9.77
CA ALA A 70 -11.53 12.02 -8.71
C ALA A 70 -12.58 12.86 -7.98
N SER A 71 -13.46 13.55 -8.72
CA SER A 71 -14.54 14.33 -8.13
C SER A 71 -15.45 13.48 -7.26
N THR A 72 -15.89 12.35 -7.76
CA THR A 72 -16.79 11.43 -7.03
C THR A 72 -16.12 10.85 -5.78
N LEU A 73 -14.89 10.39 -5.90
CA LEU A 73 -14.16 9.79 -4.78
C LEU A 73 -13.76 10.83 -3.72
N THR A 74 -13.35 12.03 -4.13
CA THR A 74 -13.00 13.10 -3.21
C THR A 74 -14.23 13.53 -2.40
N ASN A 75 -15.39 13.68 -3.05
CA ASN A 75 -16.64 14.01 -2.37
C ASN A 75 -17.07 12.94 -1.35
N ARG A 76 -16.78 11.66 -1.63
CA ARG A 76 -17.20 10.55 -0.78
C ARG A 76 -16.19 10.17 0.31
N TYR A 77 -14.89 10.26 0.01
CA TYR A 77 -13.82 9.72 0.85
C TYR A 77 -12.75 10.75 1.23
N GLY A 78 -12.81 11.98 0.71
CA GLY A 78 -11.91 13.08 1.04
C GLY A 78 -10.71 13.22 0.11
N GLU A 79 -9.81 14.13 0.50
CA GLU A 79 -8.70 14.65 -0.32
C GLU A 79 -7.64 13.61 -0.75
N GLY A 80 -7.67 12.43 -0.19
CA GLY A 80 -6.79 11.33 -0.61
C GLY A 80 -7.02 10.87 -2.06
N PHE A 81 -8.12 11.26 -2.71
CA PHE A 81 -8.54 10.79 -4.02
C PHE A 81 -8.64 11.90 -5.08
N THR A 82 -7.93 13.00 -4.89
CA THR A 82 -7.82 14.08 -5.88
C THR A 82 -7.26 13.57 -7.21
N LYS A 83 -7.46 14.33 -8.29
CA LYS A 83 -6.94 14.02 -9.63
C LYS A 83 -5.42 13.71 -9.57
N THR A 84 -4.65 14.53 -8.86
CA THR A 84 -3.20 14.33 -8.68
C THR A 84 -2.89 12.99 -8.01
N ASN A 85 -3.63 12.64 -6.95
CA ASN A 85 -3.43 11.37 -6.26
C ASN A 85 -3.80 10.16 -7.12
N LEU A 86 -4.86 10.24 -7.93
CA LEU A 86 -5.21 9.16 -8.86
C LEU A 86 -4.14 8.97 -9.95
N TYR A 87 -3.51 10.04 -10.44
CA TYR A 87 -2.36 9.90 -11.34
C TYR A 87 -1.14 9.32 -10.64
N ASN A 88 -0.89 9.63 -9.37
CA ASN A 88 0.18 8.99 -8.59
C ASN A 88 -0.10 7.48 -8.41
N TYR A 89 -1.35 7.08 -8.17
CA TYR A 89 -1.70 5.65 -8.08
C TYR A 89 -1.52 4.93 -9.42
N LEU A 90 -1.92 5.57 -10.51
CA LEU A 90 -1.70 5.06 -11.87
C LEU A 90 -0.21 4.89 -12.16
N GLY A 91 0.61 5.92 -11.88
CA GLY A 91 2.06 5.88 -12.05
C GLY A 91 2.71 4.81 -11.19
N PHE A 92 2.25 4.65 -9.94
CA PHE A 92 2.73 3.61 -9.04
C PHE A 92 2.55 2.20 -9.62
N TYR A 93 1.35 1.90 -10.11
CA TYR A 93 1.10 0.62 -10.78
C TYR A 93 1.95 0.44 -12.05
N GLN A 94 2.11 1.50 -12.85
CA GLN A 94 2.90 1.45 -14.10
C GLN A 94 4.40 1.23 -13.86
N THR A 95 4.92 1.77 -12.76
CA THR A 95 6.34 1.63 -12.41
C THR A 95 6.63 0.27 -11.75
N TRP A 96 5.73 -0.20 -10.89
CA TRP A 96 5.89 -1.47 -10.16
C TRP A 96 4.69 -2.41 -10.36
N PRO A 97 4.43 -2.86 -11.61
CA PRO A 97 3.27 -3.71 -11.88
C PRO A 97 3.33 -5.07 -11.18
N GLU A 98 4.53 -5.54 -10.86
CA GLU A 98 4.76 -6.86 -10.29
C GLU A 98 4.98 -6.88 -8.77
N ILE A 99 4.87 -5.73 -8.08
CA ILE A 99 5.21 -5.65 -6.64
C ILE A 99 4.34 -6.61 -5.79
N PHE A 100 3.11 -6.87 -6.20
CA PHE A 100 2.17 -7.76 -5.53
C PHE A 100 1.87 -9.04 -6.29
N HIS A 101 2.54 -9.31 -7.41
CA HIS A 101 2.35 -10.55 -8.15
C HIS A 101 3.03 -11.74 -7.47
N SER A 102 2.30 -12.85 -7.39
CA SER A 102 2.83 -14.08 -6.84
C SER A 102 3.79 -14.77 -7.81
N PRO A 103 4.94 -15.29 -7.36
CA PRO A 103 5.87 -16.04 -8.21
C PRO A 103 5.34 -17.41 -8.66
N ARG A 104 4.06 -17.76 -8.44
CA ARG A 104 3.47 -19.06 -8.70
C ARG A 104 3.06 -19.33 -10.16
N GLY A 105 3.74 -18.76 -11.16
CA GLY A 105 3.60 -19.17 -12.56
C GLY A 105 2.26 -18.82 -13.24
N LYS A 106 1.40 -18.03 -12.63
CA LYS A 106 0.22 -17.45 -13.28
C LYS A 106 0.65 -16.24 -14.10
N SER A 107 0.05 -16.06 -15.26
CA SER A 107 0.27 -14.84 -16.02
C SER A 107 -0.30 -13.64 -15.27
N ILE A 108 0.30 -12.45 -15.49
CA ILE A 108 -0.18 -11.18 -14.92
C ILE A 108 -1.67 -10.98 -15.25
N ASP A 109 -2.08 -11.34 -16.47
CA ASP A 109 -3.45 -11.18 -16.93
C ASP A 109 -4.44 -12.09 -16.17
N GLU A 110 -4.05 -13.32 -15.84
CA GLU A 110 -4.89 -14.23 -15.02
C GLU A 110 -5.05 -13.71 -13.58
N GLU A 111 -4.01 -13.15 -12.99
CA GLU A 111 -4.09 -12.58 -11.65
C GLU A 111 -4.97 -11.33 -11.63
N ILE A 112 -4.87 -10.47 -12.64
CA ILE A 112 -5.70 -9.28 -12.81
C ILE A 112 -7.18 -9.67 -12.98
N GLU A 113 -7.49 -10.66 -13.81
CA GLU A 113 -8.86 -11.13 -13.98
C GLU A 113 -9.42 -11.74 -12.68
N ASN A 114 -8.62 -12.48 -11.91
CA ASN A 114 -9.02 -12.98 -10.60
C ASN A 114 -9.32 -11.85 -9.61
N ILE A 115 -8.51 -10.78 -9.60
CA ILE A 115 -8.75 -9.59 -8.80
C ILE A 115 -10.07 -8.91 -9.22
N PHE A 116 -10.33 -8.76 -10.50
CA PHE A 116 -11.58 -8.20 -11.00
C PHE A 116 -12.78 -9.06 -10.65
N HIS A 117 -12.66 -10.37 -10.76
CA HIS A 117 -13.70 -11.29 -10.34
C HIS A 117 -14.01 -11.13 -8.83
N SER A 118 -12.97 -11.03 -8.00
CA SER A 118 -13.12 -10.80 -6.56
C SER A 118 -13.76 -9.46 -6.24
N LEU A 119 -13.42 -8.39 -6.96
CA LEU A 119 -14.03 -7.07 -6.81
C LEU A 119 -15.53 -7.08 -7.16
N ARG A 120 -15.93 -7.81 -8.19
CA ARG A 120 -17.34 -7.95 -8.62
C ARG A 120 -18.14 -8.87 -7.71
N GLY A 121 -17.51 -9.91 -7.18
CA GLY A 121 -18.12 -10.93 -6.33
C GLY A 121 -18.29 -10.54 -4.85
N LYS A 122 -17.97 -9.30 -4.45
CA LYS A 122 -17.98 -8.84 -3.04
C LYS A 122 -17.15 -9.74 -2.11
N SER A 123 -16.05 -10.30 -2.60
CA SER A 123 -15.11 -11.04 -1.77
C SER A 123 -14.51 -10.13 -0.70
N GLU A 124 -14.65 -10.51 0.56
CA GLU A 124 -14.36 -9.64 1.72
C GLU A 124 -12.89 -9.26 1.89
N ASN A 125 -11.95 -9.90 1.15
CA ASN A 125 -10.51 -9.81 1.47
C ASN A 125 -9.58 -9.64 0.27
N ILE A 126 -9.94 -8.78 -0.69
CA ILE A 126 -9.07 -8.53 -1.86
C ILE A 126 -7.66 -8.04 -1.46
N LEU A 127 -7.54 -7.27 -0.38
CA LEU A 127 -6.24 -6.79 0.11
C LEU A 127 -5.39 -7.90 0.73
N GLN A 128 -6.03 -8.96 1.26
CA GLN A 128 -5.31 -10.10 1.83
C GLN A 128 -4.78 -11.06 0.76
N SER A 129 -5.39 -11.09 -0.42
CA SER A 129 -4.90 -11.91 -1.54
C SER A 129 -3.61 -11.37 -2.15
N LEU A 130 -3.36 -10.08 -2.00
CA LEU A 130 -2.14 -9.44 -2.48
C LEU A 130 -0.98 -9.66 -1.50
N ARG A 131 0.05 -10.36 -1.98
CA ARG A 131 1.30 -10.56 -1.24
C ARG A 131 2.43 -9.88 -1.99
N ALA A 132 3.12 -8.96 -1.33
CA ALA A 132 4.33 -8.38 -1.90
C ALA A 132 5.43 -9.45 -2.06
N LYS A 133 6.25 -9.34 -3.09
CA LYS A 133 7.43 -10.21 -3.30
C LYS A 133 8.43 -10.12 -2.16
N SER A 134 8.53 -8.96 -1.53
CA SER A 134 9.32 -8.68 -0.34
C SER A 134 8.52 -7.83 0.65
N PRO A 135 8.90 -7.78 1.94
CA PRO A 135 8.25 -6.89 2.89
C PRO A 135 8.30 -5.45 2.42
N ILE A 136 7.14 -4.79 2.39
CA ILE A 136 7.04 -3.37 2.07
C ILE A 136 7.67 -2.58 3.20
N ARG A 137 8.81 -1.94 2.92
CA ARG A 137 9.56 -1.12 3.88
C ARG A 137 9.33 0.37 3.72
N LEU A 138 8.98 0.79 2.50
CA LEU A 138 8.73 2.19 2.15
C LEU A 138 7.30 2.59 2.51
N THR A 139 7.12 3.85 2.88
CA THR A 139 5.78 4.44 3.05
C THR A 139 5.26 4.98 1.72
N TRP A 140 3.96 5.28 1.65
CA TRP A 140 3.39 5.91 0.46
C TRP A 140 4.08 7.23 0.07
N THR A 141 4.50 8.00 1.07
CA THR A 141 5.24 9.24 0.82
C THR A 141 6.56 9.00 0.09
N HIS A 142 7.31 7.96 0.46
CA HIS A 142 8.54 7.58 -0.24
C HIS A 142 8.27 7.17 -1.68
N TYR A 143 7.26 6.32 -1.95
CA TYR A 143 6.88 5.96 -3.31
C TYR A 143 6.51 7.18 -4.16
N ARG A 144 5.79 8.15 -3.60
CA ARG A 144 5.45 9.40 -4.31
C ARG A 144 6.68 10.22 -4.70
N ILE A 145 7.69 10.28 -3.84
CA ILE A 145 8.95 10.98 -4.13
C ILE A 145 9.70 10.26 -5.23
N ILE A 146 9.82 8.94 -5.14
CA ILE A 146 10.51 8.11 -6.14
C ILE A 146 9.83 8.22 -7.51
N LEU A 147 8.50 8.31 -7.57
CA LEU A 147 7.76 8.51 -8.82
C LEU A 147 8.07 9.83 -9.53
N GLN A 148 8.55 10.84 -8.80
CA GLN A 148 8.95 12.13 -9.36
C GLN A 148 10.38 12.11 -9.91
N GLU A 149 11.16 11.08 -9.59
CA GLU A 149 12.52 10.92 -10.10
C GLU A 149 12.50 10.47 -11.56
N PRO A 150 13.11 11.24 -12.50
CA PRO A 150 13.07 10.93 -13.92
C PRO A 150 13.95 9.74 -14.31
N SER A 151 14.96 9.41 -13.50
CA SER A 151 15.90 8.32 -13.78
C SER A 151 15.39 6.99 -13.24
N THR A 152 15.34 5.97 -14.13
CA THR A 152 15.01 4.59 -13.72
C THR A 152 16.08 4.00 -12.80
N GLU A 153 17.35 4.28 -13.06
CA GLU A 153 18.49 3.81 -12.26
C GLU A 153 18.45 4.39 -10.84
N ALA A 154 18.08 5.68 -10.70
CA ALA A 154 17.92 6.30 -9.39
C ALA A 154 16.76 5.67 -8.61
N ARG A 155 15.67 5.27 -9.28
CA ARG A 155 14.53 4.57 -8.62
C ARG A 155 14.94 3.22 -8.06
N GLU A 156 15.69 2.42 -8.83
CA GLU A 156 16.18 1.11 -8.43
C GLU A 156 17.12 1.17 -7.20
N TRP A 157 17.82 2.29 -7.03
CA TRP A 157 18.71 2.49 -5.89
C TRP A 157 17.96 2.69 -4.57
N TYR A 158 16.71 3.18 -4.62
CA TYR A 158 15.86 3.39 -3.43
C TYR A 158 15.03 2.15 -3.02
N GLU A 159 15.01 1.09 -3.81
CA GLU A 159 14.34 -0.19 -3.50
C GLU A 159 15.23 -1.13 -2.68
#